data_ea5f2756ba6899877c8670641cfebb3f
#
_entry.id   ea5f2756ba6899877c8670641cfebb3f
#
_cell.length_a   1.000
_cell.length_b   1.000
_cell.length_c   1.000
_cell.angle_alpha   90.00
_cell.angle_beta   90.00
_cell.angle_gamma   90.00
#
_symmetry.space_group_name_H-M   'P 1'
#
loop_
_entity.id
_entity.type
_entity.pdbx_description
1 polymer ?
#
loop_
_entity_poly.entity_id
_entity_poly.type
_entity_poly.pdbx_seq_one_letter_code
_entity_poly.pdbx_strand_id
1 'polypeptide(L)'
;MGFTQLSVSLLALAGSAIAADLQPIEAKGSKFFYKNGTQFFMRGVAYQKEVGTGAGTIARRADLSKTYADPLSDEKQCKRDVPLLKELGTNVIRTYAVDPKADHSACMKLLQDAGIYVVSDLSEPSTSINRDSPSWDLELFARYTAVIDELAQYSNVIGFFAGNEVSNAKNNTQASAFVKAAVRDTKAYIKGNKKISRWLGVGYAANDDKDIRAEIADYFNCNNVDESIDFWGYNIYSWCGDSTMQKSGYDEQVKFFENYSVPVFFAEYGCNNNGAANRMFQETGALYSDDMTGVFSGGIVYMYFQEANDYGLVKVSGDKVTKLKDFDALKKQIAKAEPKGVSMSDYKPSGKMNACPKLTDNWRANSVLPPAPDQKLCDCMSKSRACVPKSDLSAKKFGDIFSFICTKSPDVCAGINANATTGVYGAYSMCDDKAKLAYVLDAYYTKQNKASTACDFDGSAQTASGSSDSSCSAALASASDTNKKIATATAPVGGGAAKATGTDDSFAVHGASMARVFSLGDFAIGLYMLVAVGVGAGMVAL
;
A
#
# COMPACT_ATOMS: atom_id res chain seq x y z
N MET A 1 2.89 -20.89 -82.51
CA MET A 1 3.31 -21.27 -81.12
C MET A 1 3.40 -20.00 -80.34
N GLY A 2 2.36 -19.60 -79.66
CA GLY A 2 2.32 -18.37 -78.85
C GLY A 2 2.44 -18.74 -77.37
N PHE A 3 3.42 -18.18 -76.69
CA PHE A 3 3.56 -18.28 -75.24
C PHE A 3 2.86 -17.09 -74.58
N THR A 4 1.76 -17.34 -73.86
CA THR A 4 1.07 -16.42 -73.04
C THR A 4 1.78 -16.40 -71.65
N GLN A 5 2.40 -15.26 -71.30
CA GLN A 5 2.92 -15.01 -69.95
C GLN A 5 1.74 -14.66 -69.04
N LEU A 6 1.51 -15.47 -68.03
CA LEU A 6 0.60 -15.18 -66.89
C LEU A 6 1.38 -14.36 -65.86
N SER A 7 1.05 -13.07 -65.73
CA SER A 7 1.56 -12.22 -64.67
C SER A 7 0.73 -12.45 -63.41
N VAL A 8 1.29 -13.09 -62.38
CA VAL A 8 0.70 -13.23 -61.06
C VAL A 8 1.04 -11.99 -60.26
N SER A 9 0.07 -11.10 -60.08
CA SER A 9 0.17 -9.95 -59.18
C SER A 9 -0.01 -10.40 -57.73
N LEU A 10 1.08 -10.46 -56.94
CA LEU A 10 1.00 -10.60 -55.49
C LEU A 10 0.49 -9.27 -54.91
N LEU A 11 -0.78 -9.22 -54.51
CA LEU A 11 -1.28 -8.19 -53.60
C LEU A 11 -0.69 -8.46 -52.19
N ALA A 12 0.30 -7.68 -51.79
CA ALA A 12 0.73 -7.61 -50.41
C ALA A 12 -0.38 -6.91 -49.56
N LEU A 13 -1.20 -7.69 -48.90
CA LEU A 13 -2.07 -7.19 -47.83
C LEU A 13 -1.16 -6.73 -46.67
N ALA A 14 -0.86 -5.44 -46.65
CA ALA A 14 -0.35 -4.78 -45.44
C ALA A 14 -1.50 -4.74 -44.43
N GLY A 15 -1.67 -5.82 -43.70
CA GLY A 15 -2.54 -5.85 -42.51
C GLY A 15 -1.99 -4.88 -41.51
N SER A 16 -2.64 -3.74 -41.31
CA SER A 16 -2.43 -2.90 -40.14
C SER A 16 -2.72 -3.78 -38.92
N ALA A 17 -1.69 -4.27 -38.26
CA ALA A 17 -1.84 -4.92 -36.98
C ALA A 17 -2.37 -3.83 -36.02
N ILE A 18 -3.68 -3.79 -35.83
CA ILE A 18 -4.28 -3.10 -34.69
C ILE A 18 -3.62 -3.75 -33.48
N ALA A 19 -2.80 -3.00 -32.76
CA ALA A 19 -2.22 -3.47 -31.50
C ALA A 19 -3.39 -3.89 -30.60
N ALA A 20 -3.54 -5.19 -30.40
CA ALA A 20 -4.59 -5.71 -29.54
C ALA A 20 -4.29 -5.23 -28.12
N ASP A 21 -5.30 -4.71 -27.44
CA ASP A 21 -5.18 -4.31 -26.04
C ASP A 21 -4.54 -5.43 -25.21
N LEU A 22 -3.59 -5.08 -24.35
CA LEU A 22 -2.99 -6.02 -23.43
C LEU A 22 -4.09 -6.68 -22.60
N GLN A 23 -4.09 -8.02 -22.63
CA GLN A 23 -5.07 -8.77 -21.85
C GLN A 23 -4.77 -8.63 -20.37
N PRO A 24 -5.78 -8.39 -19.52
CA PRO A 24 -5.59 -8.34 -18.07
C PRO A 24 -4.90 -9.59 -17.54
N ILE A 25 -4.08 -9.40 -16.51
CA ILE A 25 -3.50 -10.49 -15.72
C ILE A 25 -4.50 -10.87 -14.63
N GLU A 26 -4.58 -12.15 -14.31
CA GLU A 26 -5.38 -12.66 -13.22
C GLU A 26 -4.56 -13.61 -12.33
N ALA A 27 -4.96 -13.76 -11.05
CA ALA A 27 -4.35 -14.69 -10.13
C ALA A 27 -5.20 -15.95 -9.96
N LYS A 28 -4.54 -17.11 -9.91
CA LYS A 28 -5.14 -18.37 -9.49
C LYS A 28 -4.20 -19.03 -8.48
N GLY A 29 -4.64 -19.14 -7.21
CA GLY A 29 -3.77 -19.60 -6.13
C GLY A 29 -2.50 -18.75 -6.05
N SER A 30 -1.32 -19.37 -5.98
CA SER A 30 -0.02 -18.70 -5.83
C SER A 30 0.62 -18.27 -7.16
N LYS A 31 -0.14 -18.14 -8.25
CA LYS A 31 0.43 -17.82 -9.58
C LYS A 31 -0.40 -16.77 -10.33
N PHE A 32 0.30 -15.96 -11.13
CA PHE A 32 -0.33 -15.06 -12.09
C PHE A 32 -0.44 -15.72 -13.46
N PHE A 33 -1.48 -15.35 -14.21
CA PHE A 33 -1.73 -15.88 -15.54
C PHE A 33 -2.18 -14.80 -16.51
N TYR A 34 -1.76 -14.94 -17.76
CA TYR A 34 -2.41 -14.28 -18.86
C TYR A 34 -3.79 -14.93 -19.11
N LYS A 35 -4.69 -14.20 -19.71
CA LYS A 35 -6.04 -14.70 -20.04
C LYS A 35 -6.03 -15.94 -20.96
N ASN A 36 -4.97 -16.14 -21.73
CA ASN A 36 -4.79 -17.36 -22.54
C ASN A 36 -4.36 -18.59 -21.72
N GLY A 37 -4.23 -18.45 -20.40
CA GLY A 37 -3.86 -19.52 -19.50
C GLY A 37 -2.35 -19.75 -19.32
N THR A 38 -1.49 -19.00 -19.99
CA THR A 38 -0.04 -19.07 -19.79
C THR A 38 0.34 -18.36 -18.49
N GLN A 39 1.23 -18.95 -17.69
CA GLN A 39 1.72 -18.32 -16.45
C GLN A 39 2.49 -17.02 -16.77
N PHE A 40 2.19 -15.98 -16.01
CA PHE A 40 2.88 -14.70 -16.09
C PHE A 40 3.98 -14.60 -15.03
N PHE A 41 5.19 -14.27 -15.46
CA PHE A 41 6.32 -13.95 -14.59
C PHE A 41 6.68 -12.47 -14.75
N MET A 42 6.76 -11.75 -13.65
CA MET A 42 7.14 -10.33 -13.63
C MET A 42 8.63 -10.18 -13.93
N ARG A 43 8.98 -9.45 -14.97
CA ARG A 43 10.32 -8.92 -15.24
C ARG A 43 10.22 -7.41 -15.10
N GLY A 44 10.29 -6.95 -13.85
CA GLY A 44 9.90 -5.62 -13.46
C GLY A 44 11.05 -4.66 -13.21
N VAL A 45 10.71 -3.36 -13.28
CA VAL A 45 11.58 -2.26 -12.88
C VAL A 45 10.76 -1.23 -12.09
N ALA A 46 11.28 -0.78 -10.95
CA ALA A 46 10.70 0.31 -10.18
C ALA A 46 10.88 1.63 -10.95
N TYR A 47 9.76 2.29 -11.25
CA TYR A 47 9.70 3.47 -12.10
C TYR A 47 9.12 4.65 -11.34
N GLN A 48 9.96 5.31 -10.54
CA GLN A 48 9.62 6.47 -9.72
C GLN A 48 10.84 7.37 -9.62
N LYS A 49 10.64 8.69 -9.72
CA LYS A 49 11.63 9.69 -9.32
C LYS A 49 11.34 10.17 -7.91
N GLU A 50 12.40 10.28 -7.12
CA GLU A 50 12.32 11.06 -5.89
C GLU A 50 12.25 12.54 -6.21
N VAL A 51 11.41 13.27 -5.50
CA VAL A 51 11.37 14.74 -5.60
C VAL A 51 12.56 15.29 -4.85
N GLY A 52 13.54 15.71 -5.62
CA GLY A 52 14.82 16.29 -5.26
C GLY A 52 15.06 16.67 -3.81
N THR A 53 15.67 15.79 -3.07
CA THR A 53 16.64 16.15 -2.01
C THR A 53 18.03 16.29 -2.63
N GLY A 54 18.12 16.98 -3.79
CA GLY A 54 19.40 17.28 -4.42
C GLY A 54 20.22 18.10 -3.45
N ALA A 55 21.32 17.53 -2.99
CA ALA A 55 22.34 18.23 -2.23
C ALA A 55 22.72 19.53 -2.97
N GLY A 56 22.28 20.68 -2.44
CA GLY A 56 22.78 21.98 -2.85
C GLY A 56 21.78 23.00 -3.39
N THR A 57 20.51 22.69 -3.61
CA THR A 57 19.52 23.72 -3.94
C THR A 57 18.36 23.66 -2.96
N ILE A 58 18.37 24.58 -2.01
CA ILE A 58 17.17 24.98 -1.28
C ILE A 58 16.22 25.52 -2.36
N ALA A 59 15.41 24.65 -2.94
CA ALA A 59 14.28 25.07 -3.75
C ALA A 59 13.41 25.92 -2.83
N ARG A 60 13.32 27.20 -3.18
CA ARG A 60 12.52 28.17 -2.45
C ARG A 60 11.13 27.60 -2.23
N ARG A 61 10.67 27.65 -0.98
CA ARG A 61 9.32 27.34 -0.50
C ARG A 61 8.24 27.94 -1.41
N ALA A 62 7.96 27.33 -2.53
CA ALA A 62 6.91 27.79 -3.43
C ALA A 62 5.80 26.77 -3.66
N ASP A 63 6.03 25.48 -3.41
CA ASP A 63 4.95 24.50 -3.50
C ASP A 63 5.29 23.24 -2.67
N LEU A 64 5.00 23.28 -1.37
CA LEU A 64 5.04 22.11 -0.48
C LEU A 64 3.86 21.14 -0.73
N SER A 65 3.02 21.41 -1.75
CA SER A 65 1.84 20.60 -2.05
C SER A 65 2.17 19.32 -2.83
N LYS A 66 3.38 19.20 -3.41
CA LYS A 66 3.79 17.98 -4.13
C LYS A 66 5.08 17.42 -3.54
N THR A 67 4.93 16.38 -2.73
CA THR A 67 6.04 15.64 -2.12
C THR A 67 6.64 14.58 -3.04
N TYR A 68 6.07 14.38 -4.24
CA TYR A 68 6.49 13.40 -5.24
C TYR A 68 6.25 13.90 -6.67
N ALA A 69 6.96 13.31 -7.63
CA ALA A 69 6.68 13.47 -9.05
C ALA A 69 5.92 12.23 -9.56
N ASP A 70 4.76 12.45 -10.18
CA ASP A 70 4.00 11.38 -10.81
C ASP A 70 4.73 10.90 -12.08
N PRO A 71 5.19 9.65 -12.13
CA PRO A 71 5.98 9.17 -13.26
C PRO A 71 5.16 8.88 -14.51
N LEU A 72 3.82 8.80 -14.39
CA LEU A 72 2.90 8.43 -15.47
C LEU A 72 2.15 9.64 -16.06
N SER A 73 2.34 10.84 -15.51
CA SER A 73 1.66 12.06 -15.98
C SER A 73 2.46 12.86 -17.01
N ASP A 74 3.72 12.48 -17.29
CA ASP A 74 4.59 13.17 -18.27
C ASP A 74 4.78 12.30 -19.51
N GLU A 75 3.98 12.59 -20.55
CA GLU A 75 4.05 11.88 -21.84
C GLU A 75 5.44 11.94 -22.47
N LYS A 76 6.16 13.09 -22.34
CA LYS A 76 7.50 13.25 -22.89
C LYS A 76 8.49 12.31 -22.19
N GLN A 77 8.39 12.20 -20.87
CA GLN A 77 9.17 11.26 -20.09
C GLN A 77 8.86 9.81 -20.53
N CYS A 78 7.59 9.46 -20.66
CA CYS A 78 7.20 8.10 -21.07
C CYS A 78 7.68 7.76 -22.49
N LYS A 79 7.56 8.68 -23.45
CA LYS A 79 8.11 8.49 -24.82
C LYS A 79 9.60 8.25 -24.83
N ARG A 80 10.34 8.87 -23.91
CA ARG A 80 11.79 8.71 -23.76
C ARG A 80 12.15 7.36 -23.14
N ASP A 81 11.44 6.96 -22.09
CA ASP A 81 11.84 5.86 -21.18
C ASP A 81 11.26 4.49 -21.58
N VAL A 82 10.04 4.44 -22.12
CA VAL A 82 9.38 3.17 -22.50
C VAL A 82 10.21 2.34 -23.50
N PRO A 83 10.85 2.92 -24.54
CA PRO A 83 11.72 2.15 -25.42
C PRO A 83 12.89 1.50 -24.69
N LEU A 84 13.46 2.14 -23.66
CA LEU A 84 14.56 1.61 -22.86
C LEU A 84 14.08 0.50 -21.91
N LEU A 85 12.91 0.65 -21.30
CA LEU A 85 12.28 -0.42 -20.52
C LEU A 85 12.02 -1.65 -21.40
N LYS A 86 11.52 -1.47 -22.61
CA LYS A 86 11.35 -2.56 -23.58
C LYS A 86 12.67 -3.21 -23.97
N GLU A 87 13.73 -2.42 -24.14
CA GLU A 87 15.08 -2.93 -24.43
C GLU A 87 15.65 -3.80 -23.30
N LEU A 88 15.30 -3.50 -22.04
CA LEU A 88 15.63 -4.33 -20.87
C LEU A 88 14.86 -5.66 -20.85
N GLY A 89 13.82 -5.82 -21.66
CA GLY A 89 12.90 -6.95 -21.58
C GLY A 89 11.88 -6.83 -20.43
N THR A 90 11.66 -5.60 -19.93
CA THR A 90 10.69 -5.29 -18.88
C THR A 90 9.28 -5.57 -19.38
N ASN A 91 8.47 -6.26 -18.57
CA ASN A 91 7.05 -6.49 -18.81
C ASN A 91 6.13 -5.93 -17.70
N VAL A 92 6.70 -5.38 -16.64
CA VAL A 92 5.95 -4.68 -15.59
C VAL A 92 6.78 -3.53 -15.01
N ILE A 93 6.13 -2.43 -14.65
CA ILE A 93 6.74 -1.38 -13.83
C ILE A 93 5.97 -1.26 -12.51
N ARG A 94 6.69 -0.84 -11.45
CA ARG A 94 6.08 -0.44 -10.18
C ARG A 94 6.22 1.07 -10.01
N THR A 95 5.11 1.75 -9.67
CA THR A 95 5.09 3.16 -9.26
C THR A 95 4.73 3.26 -7.78
N TYR A 96 5.35 4.20 -7.06
CA TYR A 96 5.16 4.36 -5.61
C TYR A 96 4.19 5.48 -5.26
N ALA A 97 3.98 6.42 -6.18
CA ALA A 97 3.00 7.49 -5.99
C ALA A 97 2.55 8.04 -7.35
N VAL A 98 1.24 8.16 -7.52
CA VAL A 98 0.61 8.79 -8.68
C VAL A 98 -0.39 9.85 -8.23
N ASP A 99 -0.59 10.90 -8.99
CA ASP A 99 -1.61 11.92 -8.75
C ASP A 99 -2.92 11.49 -9.42
N PRO A 100 -3.96 11.07 -8.67
CA PRO A 100 -5.19 10.57 -9.28
C PRO A 100 -5.99 11.63 -10.05
N LYS A 101 -5.53 12.88 -10.07
CA LYS A 101 -6.14 13.98 -10.83
C LYS A 101 -5.39 14.29 -12.13
N ALA A 102 -4.22 13.67 -12.35
CA ALA A 102 -3.46 13.82 -13.58
C ALA A 102 -4.00 12.92 -14.70
N ASP A 103 -3.71 13.29 -15.95
CA ASP A 103 -4.00 12.45 -17.11
C ASP A 103 -2.84 11.47 -17.36
N HIS A 104 -3.13 10.18 -17.27
CA HIS A 104 -2.16 9.11 -17.49
C HIS A 104 -2.32 8.43 -18.86
N SER A 105 -3.34 8.80 -19.64
CA SER A 105 -3.75 8.09 -20.86
C SER A 105 -2.62 7.89 -21.86
N ALA A 106 -1.81 8.92 -22.09
CA ALA A 106 -0.68 8.86 -23.03
C ALA A 106 0.42 7.88 -22.57
N CYS A 107 0.84 7.97 -21.30
CA CYS A 107 1.84 7.07 -20.73
C CYS A 107 1.35 5.61 -20.66
N MET A 108 0.12 5.41 -20.20
CA MET A 108 -0.47 4.08 -20.08
C MET A 108 -0.62 3.40 -21.43
N LYS A 109 -0.97 4.17 -22.49
CA LYS A 109 -0.99 3.64 -23.84
C LYS A 109 0.40 3.26 -24.36
N LEU A 110 1.42 4.09 -24.13
CA LEU A 110 2.80 3.77 -24.53
C LEU A 110 3.30 2.49 -23.84
N LEU A 111 3.01 2.32 -22.56
CA LEU A 111 3.32 1.10 -21.81
C LEU A 111 2.56 -0.11 -22.37
N GLN A 112 1.27 0.04 -22.65
CA GLN A 112 0.42 -1.00 -23.24
C GLN A 112 0.96 -1.43 -24.61
N ASP A 113 1.28 -0.50 -25.48
CA ASP A 113 1.83 -0.77 -26.83
C ASP A 113 3.22 -1.45 -26.77
N ALA A 114 3.95 -1.22 -25.67
CA ALA A 114 5.23 -1.88 -25.41
C ALA A 114 5.10 -3.25 -24.73
N GLY A 115 3.90 -3.68 -24.34
CA GLY A 115 3.66 -4.93 -23.61
C GLY A 115 3.97 -4.84 -22.12
N ILE A 116 3.91 -3.64 -21.53
CA ILE A 116 4.31 -3.38 -20.14
C ILE A 116 3.08 -3.14 -19.26
N TYR A 117 2.98 -3.93 -18.21
CA TYR A 117 1.96 -3.80 -17.16
C TYR A 117 2.41 -2.84 -16.07
N VAL A 118 1.47 -2.45 -15.20
CA VAL A 118 1.70 -1.56 -14.07
C VAL A 118 1.16 -2.19 -12.79
N VAL A 119 1.93 -2.12 -11.72
CA VAL A 119 1.50 -2.28 -10.33
C VAL A 119 1.84 -0.99 -9.59
N SER A 120 0.90 -0.42 -8.83
CA SER A 120 1.07 0.89 -8.20
C SER A 120 0.80 0.84 -6.71
N ASP A 121 1.56 1.59 -5.92
CA ASP A 121 1.21 1.85 -4.53
C ASP A 121 0.02 2.82 -4.46
N LEU A 122 -0.87 2.64 -3.46
CA LEU A 122 -2.07 3.48 -3.27
C LEU A 122 -1.76 4.75 -2.46
N SER A 123 -0.76 4.68 -1.62
CA SER A 123 -0.29 5.80 -0.79
C SER A 123 0.57 6.79 -1.58
N GLU A 124 0.97 7.86 -0.91
CA GLU A 124 2.02 8.78 -1.33
C GLU A 124 2.74 9.29 -0.05
N PRO A 125 3.91 9.95 -0.15
CA PRO A 125 4.73 10.26 1.02
C PRO A 125 4.05 11.06 2.13
N SER A 126 3.09 11.95 1.80
CA SER A 126 2.36 12.75 2.81
C SER A 126 1.03 12.11 3.25
N THR A 127 0.48 11.18 2.46
CA THR A 127 -0.80 10.51 2.71
C THR A 127 -0.62 9.00 2.68
N SER A 128 -0.14 8.46 3.79
CA SER A 128 0.17 7.04 3.99
C SER A 128 -0.09 6.62 5.43
N ILE A 129 -0.22 5.31 5.67
CA ILE A 129 -0.33 4.77 7.03
C ILE A 129 1.02 4.95 7.71
N ASN A 130 1.07 5.80 8.74
CA ASN A 130 2.27 6.07 9.51
C ASN A 130 2.55 4.90 10.46
N ARG A 131 3.80 4.40 10.52
CA ARG A 131 4.17 3.27 11.38
C ARG A 131 4.19 3.58 12.86
N ASP A 132 4.47 4.83 13.22
CA ASP A 132 4.63 5.26 14.60
C ASP A 132 3.30 5.71 15.23
N SER A 133 2.39 6.24 14.40
CA SER A 133 1.04 6.64 14.77
C SER A 133 0.04 6.17 13.69
N PRO A 134 -0.21 4.86 13.62
CA PRO A 134 -0.98 4.30 12.52
C PRO A 134 -2.48 4.61 12.64
N SER A 135 -3.07 5.00 11.51
CA SER A 135 -4.51 5.16 11.33
C SER A 135 -4.95 4.53 10.01
N TRP A 136 -6.21 4.19 9.92
CA TRP A 136 -6.92 3.91 8.70
C TRP A 136 -8.25 4.66 8.78
N ASP A 137 -8.38 5.73 8.02
CA ASP A 137 -9.42 6.73 8.16
C ASP A 137 -9.97 7.19 6.80
N LEU A 138 -10.94 8.10 6.85
CA LEU A 138 -11.62 8.62 5.66
C LEU A 138 -10.67 9.27 4.66
N GLU A 139 -9.64 9.98 5.11
CA GLU A 139 -8.69 10.66 4.23
C GLU A 139 -7.84 9.65 3.46
N LEU A 140 -7.28 8.66 4.16
CA LEU A 140 -6.50 7.59 3.55
C LEU A 140 -7.36 6.75 2.60
N PHE A 141 -8.59 6.41 3.00
CA PHE A 141 -9.51 5.66 2.14
C PHE A 141 -9.88 6.44 0.88
N ALA A 142 -10.16 7.73 0.99
CA ALA A 142 -10.44 8.59 -0.16
C ALA A 142 -9.24 8.68 -1.12
N ARG A 143 -8.02 8.78 -0.59
CA ARG A 143 -6.79 8.73 -1.39
C ARG A 143 -6.67 7.42 -2.15
N TYR A 144 -6.86 6.29 -1.47
CA TYR A 144 -6.70 4.96 -2.05
C TYR A 144 -7.73 4.70 -3.15
N THR A 145 -8.99 5.03 -2.89
CA THR A 145 -10.06 4.86 -3.87
C THR A 145 -9.91 5.77 -5.09
N ALA A 146 -9.40 6.99 -4.92
CA ALA A 146 -9.11 7.89 -6.02
C ALA A 146 -8.02 7.33 -6.97
N VAL A 147 -6.94 6.73 -6.42
CA VAL A 147 -5.92 6.07 -7.24
C VAL A 147 -6.48 4.85 -7.97
N ILE A 148 -7.34 4.07 -7.28
CA ILE A 148 -7.99 2.91 -7.91
C ILE A 148 -8.90 3.37 -9.05
N ASP A 149 -9.74 4.39 -8.86
CA ASP A 149 -10.64 4.90 -9.89
C ASP A 149 -9.90 5.40 -11.12
N GLU A 150 -8.75 6.08 -10.93
CA GLU A 150 -7.92 6.55 -12.03
C GLU A 150 -7.24 5.39 -12.77
N LEU A 151 -6.60 4.48 -12.05
CA LEU A 151 -5.77 3.47 -12.71
C LEU A 151 -6.56 2.23 -13.17
N ALA A 152 -7.70 1.92 -12.57
CA ALA A 152 -8.49 0.74 -12.93
C ALA A 152 -9.07 0.76 -14.35
N GLN A 153 -9.17 1.95 -14.97
CA GLN A 153 -9.63 2.08 -16.36
C GLN A 153 -8.66 1.51 -17.39
N TYR A 154 -7.37 1.33 -17.03
CA TYR A 154 -6.34 0.84 -17.94
C TYR A 154 -6.16 -0.67 -17.80
N SER A 155 -6.30 -1.42 -18.91
CA SER A 155 -6.26 -2.90 -18.94
C SER A 155 -4.89 -3.48 -18.53
N ASN A 156 -3.82 -2.70 -18.66
CA ASN A 156 -2.47 -3.07 -18.28
C ASN A 156 -2.12 -2.82 -16.80
N VAL A 157 -3.07 -2.44 -15.94
CA VAL A 157 -2.86 -2.41 -14.49
C VAL A 157 -3.18 -3.78 -13.90
N ILE A 158 -2.22 -4.37 -13.14
CA ILE A 158 -2.37 -5.68 -12.48
C ILE A 158 -3.07 -5.54 -11.14
N GLY A 159 -2.72 -4.51 -10.37
CA GLY A 159 -3.23 -4.30 -9.02
C GLY A 159 -2.43 -3.24 -8.26
N PHE A 160 -2.60 -3.27 -6.93
CA PHE A 160 -2.15 -2.19 -6.07
C PHE A 160 -1.48 -2.72 -4.79
N PHE A 161 -0.52 -1.96 -4.26
CA PHE A 161 -0.02 -2.15 -2.91
C PHE A 161 -0.76 -1.23 -1.93
N ALA A 162 -1.39 -1.80 -0.91
CA ALA A 162 -2.02 -1.06 0.18
C ALA A 162 -1.00 -0.48 1.18
N GLY A 163 0.24 -0.91 1.10
CA GLY A 163 1.36 -0.38 1.88
C GLY A 163 2.69 -0.98 1.46
N ASN A 164 3.75 -0.23 1.74
CA ASN A 164 5.14 -0.63 1.52
C ASN A 164 5.92 -0.41 2.81
N GLU A 165 6.47 -1.48 3.39
CA GLU A 165 7.33 -1.45 4.59
C GLU A 165 6.76 -0.63 5.76
N VAL A 166 5.43 -0.62 5.92
CA VAL A 166 4.78 0.14 6.99
C VAL A 166 5.23 -0.40 8.35
N SER A 167 5.05 -1.70 8.59
CA SER A 167 5.73 -2.39 9.69
C SER A 167 7.07 -2.92 9.18
N ASN A 168 8.18 -2.46 9.74
CA ASN A 168 9.53 -2.82 9.30
C ASN A 168 10.47 -3.24 10.44
N ALA A 169 9.98 -3.27 11.68
CA ALA A 169 10.69 -3.73 12.85
C ALA A 169 9.71 -4.16 13.95
N LYS A 170 10.16 -4.95 14.91
CA LYS A 170 9.34 -5.49 16.02
C LYS A 170 8.60 -4.45 16.86
N ASN A 171 9.09 -3.22 16.92
CA ASN A 171 8.50 -2.14 17.71
C ASN A 171 7.32 -1.44 17.03
N ASN A 172 7.07 -1.69 15.74
CA ASN A 172 6.00 -1.04 14.98
C ASN A 172 5.04 -2.01 14.26
N THR A 173 5.05 -3.30 14.62
CA THR A 173 4.22 -4.33 13.98
C THR A 173 2.71 -4.11 14.16
N GLN A 174 2.28 -3.33 15.17
CA GLN A 174 0.88 -2.95 15.34
C GLN A 174 0.30 -2.17 14.14
N ALA A 175 1.14 -1.48 13.36
CA ALA A 175 0.71 -0.77 12.16
C ALA A 175 0.14 -1.72 11.09
N SER A 176 0.54 -2.99 11.09
CA SER A 176 0.03 -4.00 10.16
C SER A 176 -1.49 -4.20 10.24
N ALA A 177 -2.13 -3.95 11.39
CA ALA A 177 -3.58 -4.07 11.51
C ALA A 177 -4.32 -3.01 10.67
N PHE A 178 -3.79 -1.80 10.60
CA PHE A 178 -4.35 -0.72 9.78
C PHE A 178 -4.12 -0.97 8.29
N VAL A 179 -2.95 -1.49 7.91
CA VAL A 179 -2.67 -1.87 6.52
C VAL A 179 -3.56 -3.03 6.09
N LYS A 180 -3.78 -4.04 6.95
CA LYS A 180 -4.68 -5.15 6.63
C LYS A 180 -6.13 -4.69 6.53
N ALA A 181 -6.57 -3.71 7.33
CA ALA A 181 -7.87 -3.07 7.16
C ALA A 181 -7.94 -2.32 5.81
N ALA A 182 -6.88 -1.63 5.41
CA ALA A 182 -6.80 -1.00 4.09
C ALA A 182 -6.91 -2.02 2.96
N VAL A 183 -6.25 -3.18 3.06
CA VAL A 183 -6.43 -4.30 2.10
C VAL A 183 -7.88 -4.74 2.03
N ARG A 184 -8.52 -5.02 3.17
CA ARG A 184 -9.93 -5.43 3.24
C ARG A 184 -10.85 -4.42 2.54
N ASP A 185 -10.73 -3.15 2.89
CA ASP A 185 -11.67 -2.12 2.45
C ASP A 185 -11.44 -1.70 0.99
N THR A 186 -10.20 -1.71 0.52
CA THR A 186 -9.88 -1.48 -0.90
C THR A 186 -10.33 -2.65 -1.79
N LYS A 187 -10.19 -3.89 -1.35
CA LYS A 187 -10.76 -5.06 -2.04
C LYS A 187 -12.28 -4.99 -2.10
N ALA A 188 -12.93 -4.62 -0.99
CA ALA A 188 -14.37 -4.42 -0.95
C ALA A 188 -14.81 -3.30 -1.91
N TYR A 189 -14.06 -2.19 -1.97
CA TYR A 189 -14.30 -1.09 -2.91
C TYR A 189 -14.19 -1.55 -4.37
N ILE A 190 -13.12 -2.24 -4.74
CA ILE A 190 -12.93 -2.78 -6.11
C ILE A 190 -14.08 -3.71 -6.48
N LYS A 191 -14.43 -4.65 -5.60
CA LYS A 191 -15.52 -5.61 -5.80
C LYS A 191 -16.90 -4.94 -5.93
N GLY A 192 -17.13 -3.86 -5.18
CA GLY A 192 -18.38 -3.09 -5.20
C GLY A 192 -18.49 -2.10 -6.36
N ASN A 193 -17.38 -1.74 -7.01
CA ASN A 193 -17.34 -0.76 -8.08
C ASN A 193 -17.75 -1.38 -9.43
N LYS A 194 -18.97 -1.11 -9.88
CA LYS A 194 -19.55 -1.67 -11.13
C LYS A 194 -18.78 -1.28 -12.40
N LYS A 195 -17.90 -0.28 -12.34
CA LYS A 195 -17.05 0.12 -13.47
C LYS A 195 -15.83 -0.81 -13.63
N ILE A 196 -15.47 -1.55 -12.58
CA ILE A 196 -14.35 -2.47 -12.57
C ILE A 196 -14.86 -3.88 -12.82
N SER A 197 -14.68 -4.39 -14.04
CA SER A 197 -15.20 -5.69 -14.46
C SER A 197 -14.15 -6.80 -14.50
N ARG A 198 -12.91 -6.51 -14.10
CA ARG A 198 -11.78 -7.44 -14.13
C ARG A 198 -11.16 -7.60 -12.76
N TRP A 199 -10.34 -8.63 -12.58
CA TRP A 199 -9.52 -8.79 -11.40
C TRP A 199 -8.49 -7.66 -11.29
N LEU A 200 -8.38 -7.09 -10.11
CA LEU A 200 -7.33 -6.18 -9.67
C LEU A 200 -6.93 -6.61 -8.27
N GLY A 201 -5.69 -7.06 -8.12
CA GLY A 201 -5.21 -7.51 -6.82
C GLY A 201 -4.85 -6.36 -5.89
N VAL A 202 -4.98 -6.60 -4.59
CA VAL A 202 -4.49 -5.71 -3.54
C VAL A 202 -3.48 -6.48 -2.68
N GLY A 203 -2.24 -6.01 -2.65
CA GLY A 203 -1.13 -6.65 -1.95
C GLY A 203 -0.46 -5.74 -0.92
N TYR A 204 0.58 -6.28 -0.32
CA TYR A 204 1.49 -5.59 0.58
C TYR A 204 2.93 -5.87 0.20
N ALA A 205 3.81 -4.86 0.28
CA ALA A 205 5.24 -5.02 0.10
C ALA A 205 5.95 -4.94 1.46
N ALA A 206 6.62 -6.02 1.85
CA ALA A 206 7.31 -6.14 3.13
C ALA A 206 8.83 -6.06 2.95
N ASN A 207 9.51 -5.46 3.92
CA ASN A 207 10.96 -5.58 4.06
C ASN A 207 11.37 -6.96 4.57
N ASP A 208 12.66 -7.28 4.46
CA ASP A 208 13.24 -8.52 4.96
C ASP A 208 13.85 -8.33 6.37
N ASP A 209 13.00 -8.26 7.39
CA ASP A 209 13.43 -8.22 8.79
C ASP A 209 13.25 -9.61 9.43
N LYS A 210 14.35 -10.22 9.89
CA LYS A 210 14.39 -11.58 10.43
C LYS A 210 13.53 -11.77 11.69
N ASP A 211 13.27 -10.71 12.46
CA ASP A 211 12.54 -10.76 13.72
C ASP A 211 11.02 -10.78 13.51
N ILE A 212 10.53 -10.41 12.31
CA ILE A 212 9.09 -10.27 12.02
C ILE A 212 8.66 -10.89 10.69
N ARG A 213 9.60 -11.37 9.82
CA ARG A 213 9.29 -11.80 8.44
C ARG A 213 8.24 -12.89 8.35
N ALA A 214 8.27 -13.84 9.29
CA ALA A 214 7.31 -14.94 9.32
C ALA A 214 5.93 -14.43 9.76
N GLU A 215 5.87 -13.70 10.87
CA GLU A 215 4.63 -13.19 11.43
C GLU A 215 3.93 -12.23 10.48
N ILE A 216 4.67 -11.34 9.79
CA ILE A 216 4.07 -10.37 8.88
C ILE A 216 3.51 -11.06 7.62
N ALA A 217 4.21 -12.06 7.07
CA ALA A 217 3.72 -12.84 5.94
C ALA A 217 2.46 -13.64 6.33
N ASP A 218 2.48 -14.31 7.48
CA ASP A 218 1.33 -15.04 8.00
C ASP A 218 0.14 -14.11 8.27
N TYR A 219 0.38 -12.95 8.87
CA TYR A 219 -0.67 -11.99 9.20
C TYR A 219 -1.44 -11.48 7.99
N PHE A 220 -0.74 -11.13 6.92
CA PHE A 220 -1.40 -10.65 5.71
C PHE A 220 -2.09 -11.76 4.91
N ASN A 221 -1.81 -13.04 5.20
CA ASN A 221 -2.43 -14.20 4.55
C ASN A 221 -3.24 -15.06 5.53
N CYS A 222 -3.91 -14.46 6.51
CA CYS A 222 -4.72 -15.19 7.50
C CYS A 222 -6.15 -14.65 7.61
N ASN A 223 -6.99 -15.33 8.38
CA ASN A 223 -8.43 -15.12 8.59
C ASN A 223 -9.29 -15.63 7.43
N ASN A 224 -9.61 -14.76 6.49
CA ASN A 224 -10.47 -15.06 5.34
C ASN A 224 -9.98 -14.33 4.09
N VAL A 225 -10.50 -14.72 2.93
CA VAL A 225 -10.07 -14.20 1.63
C VAL A 225 -10.33 -12.70 1.47
N ASP A 226 -11.42 -12.17 2.04
CA ASP A 226 -11.77 -10.76 1.90
C ASP A 226 -10.82 -9.84 2.72
N GLU A 227 -10.22 -10.36 3.80
CA GLU A 227 -9.25 -9.63 4.64
C GLU A 227 -7.79 -9.90 4.25
N SER A 228 -7.53 -10.96 3.49
CA SER A 228 -6.18 -11.33 3.07
C SER A 228 -5.77 -10.57 1.80
N ILE A 229 -4.46 -10.42 1.64
CA ILE A 229 -3.87 -9.89 0.40
C ILE A 229 -4.14 -10.83 -0.78
N ASP A 230 -4.10 -10.27 -1.99
CA ASP A 230 -4.19 -11.02 -3.24
C ASP A 230 -2.83 -11.38 -3.83
N PHE A 231 -1.75 -10.74 -3.37
CA PHE A 231 -0.36 -11.06 -3.68
C PHE A 231 0.59 -10.49 -2.61
N TRP A 232 1.73 -11.16 -2.44
CA TRP A 232 2.79 -10.76 -1.53
C TRP A 232 3.97 -10.19 -2.31
N GLY A 233 4.35 -8.96 -2.01
CA GLY A 233 5.59 -8.34 -2.48
C GLY A 233 6.67 -8.44 -1.41
N TYR A 234 7.89 -8.78 -1.80
CA TYR A 234 9.01 -8.91 -0.90
C TYR A 234 10.18 -8.00 -1.34
N ASN A 235 10.54 -7.02 -0.50
CA ASN A 235 11.70 -6.17 -0.72
C ASN A 235 12.92 -6.87 -0.11
N ILE A 236 13.76 -7.48 -0.95
CA ILE A 236 14.86 -8.32 -0.49
C ILE A 236 16.17 -7.93 -1.18
N TYR A 237 17.18 -7.64 -0.37
CA TYR A 237 18.49 -7.16 -0.82
C TYR A 237 19.64 -8.03 -0.28
N SER A 238 19.38 -9.28 0.07
CA SER A 238 20.36 -10.19 0.67
C SER A 238 21.33 -10.82 -0.32
N TRP A 239 21.06 -10.76 -1.64
CA TRP A 239 21.99 -11.22 -2.67
C TRP A 239 22.85 -10.06 -3.17
N CYS A 240 24.07 -9.91 -2.64
CA CYS A 240 24.98 -8.83 -2.97
C CYS A 240 26.21 -9.35 -3.71
N GLY A 241 26.41 -8.90 -4.96
CA GLY A 241 27.56 -9.27 -5.79
C GLY A 241 27.59 -10.75 -6.15
N ASP A 242 28.75 -11.39 -6.01
CA ASP A 242 28.91 -12.83 -6.26
C ASP A 242 28.39 -13.66 -5.07
N SER A 243 27.22 -14.24 -5.24
CA SER A 243 26.50 -14.96 -4.18
C SER A 243 25.90 -16.28 -4.70
N THR A 244 25.16 -16.98 -3.83
CA THR A 244 24.45 -18.22 -4.15
C THR A 244 23.10 -18.22 -3.45
N MET A 245 22.20 -19.16 -3.80
CA MET A 245 20.92 -19.39 -3.14
C MET A 245 21.07 -19.49 -1.61
N GLN A 246 22.06 -20.27 -1.14
CA GLN A 246 22.32 -20.51 0.29
C GLN A 246 22.93 -19.28 0.99
N LYS A 247 23.89 -18.59 0.35
CA LYS A 247 24.52 -17.41 0.97
C LYS A 247 23.55 -16.25 1.09
N SER A 248 22.65 -16.10 0.13
CA SER A 248 21.61 -15.06 0.14
C SER A 248 20.39 -15.43 0.99
N GLY A 249 20.23 -16.71 1.35
CA GLY A 249 19.04 -17.22 2.02
C GLY A 249 17.82 -17.35 1.10
N TYR A 250 18.00 -17.31 -0.23
CA TYR A 250 16.87 -17.42 -1.17
C TYR A 250 16.25 -18.84 -1.14
N ASP A 251 17.04 -19.87 -0.87
CA ASP A 251 16.55 -21.23 -0.66
C ASP A 251 15.65 -21.35 0.58
N GLU A 252 15.94 -20.61 1.65
CA GLU A 252 15.06 -20.51 2.83
C GLU A 252 13.75 -19.82 2.49
N GLN A 253 13.79 -18.76 1.66
CA GLN A 253 12.59 -18.06 1.22
C GLN A 253 11.72 -18.95 0.30
N VAL A 254 12.32 -19.71 -0.62
CA VAL A 254 11.59 -20.69 -1.43
C VAL A 254 10.85 -21.68 -0.55
N LYS A 255 11.53 -22.26 0.44
CA LYS A 255 10.95 -23.21 1.38
C LYS A 255 9.82 -22.59 2.22
N PHE A 256 10.00 -21.33 2.67
CA PHE A 256 9.00 -20.62 3.47
C PHE A 256 7.71 -20.39 2.67
N PHE A 257 7.80 -19.94 1.42
CA PHE A 257 6.65 -19.59 0.58
C PHE A 257 6.11 -20.74 -0.27
N GLU A 258 6.65 -21.96 -0.18
CA GLU A 258 6.25 -23.12 -1.00
C GLU A 258 4.73 -23.40 -0.96
N ASN A 259 4.11 -23.22 0.20
CA ASN A 259 2.69 -23.47 0.43
C ASN A 259 1.87 -22.19 0.62
N TYR A 260 2.40 -21.05 0.25
CA TYR A 260 1.69 -19.78 0.38
C TYR A 260 0.53 -19.71 -0.63
N SER A 261 -0.62 -19.16 -0.21
CA SER A 261 -1.86 -19.31 -0.98
C SER A 261 -2.04 -18.30 -2.11
N VAL A 262 -1.23 -17.23 -2.13
CA VAL A 262 -1.29 -16.14 -3.13
C VAL A 262 0.05 -15.97 -3.83
N PRO A 263 0.11 -15.33 -5.01
CA PRO A 263 1.35 -15.08 -5.71
C PRO A 263 2.37 -14.30 -4.86
N VAL A 264 3.62 -14.75 -4.91
CA VAL A 264 4.76 -14.14 -4.23
C VAL A 264 5.77 -13.69 -5.29
N PHE A 265 6.31 -12.49 -5.17
CA PHE A 265 7.36 -11.96 -6.04
C PHE A 265 8.22 -10.96 -5.30
N PHE A 266 9.41 -10.68 -5.81
CA PHE A 266 10.24 -9.63 -5.26
C PHE A 266 9.70 -8.27 -5.70
N ALA A 267 9.12 -7.51 -4.76
CA ALA A 267 8.62 -6.17 -5.05
C ALA A 267 9.75 -5.14 -5.17
N GLU A 268 10.91 -5.46 -4.60
CA GLU A 268 12.18 -4.77 -4.81
C GLU A 268 13.34 -5.75 -4.65
N TYR A 269 14.32 -5.67 -5.57
CA TYR A 269 15.59 -6.37 -5.44
C TYR A 269 16.70 -5.66 -6.22
N GLY A 270 17.96 -6.09 -6.06
CA GLY A 270 19.11 -5.52 -6.73
C GLY A 270 20.05 -4.82 -5.76
N CYS A 271 20.65 -5.59 -4.84
CA CYS A 271 21.60 -5.08 -3.84
C CYS A 271 22.76 -4.31 -4.48
N ASN A 272 23.06 -3.10 -3.95
CA ASN A 272 24.18 -2.27 -4.40
C ASN A 272 25.27 -2.04 -3.33
N ASN A 273 25.36 -2.84 -2.29
CA ASN A 273 26.35 -2.69 -1.21
C ASN A 273 27.81 -2.69 -1.70
N ASN A 274 28.06 -3.16 -2.91
CA ASN A 274 29.39 -3.12 -3.57
C ASN A 274 29.57 -1.91 -4.51
N GLY A 275 28.65 -0.94 -4.44
CA GLY A 275 28.61 0.25 -5.31
C GLY A 275 27.88 -0.03 -6.64
N ALA A 276 27.15 0.97 -7.14
CA ALA A 276 26.27 0.87 -8.31
C ALA A 276 26.97 0.31 -9.57
N ALA A 277 28.24 0.64 -9.79
CA ALA A 277 28.99 0.15 -10.95
C ALA A 277 29.32 -1.35 -10.93
N ASN A 278 28.99 -2.07 -9.87
CA ASN A 278 29.37 -3.45 -9.60
C ASN A 278 28.19 -4.40 -9.44
N ARG A 279 26.95 -3.96 -9.67
CA ARG A 279 25.80 -4.85 -9.64
C ARG A 279 25.84 -5.82 -10.82
N MET A 280 25.91 -7.11 -10.54
CA MET A 280 25.96 -8.18 -11.55
C MET A 280 24.61 -8.79 -11.84
N PHE A 281 23.62 -8.53 -10.97
CA PHE A 281 22.26 -9.07 -11.05
C PHE A 281 22.21 -10.60 -11.22
N GLN A 282 23.12 -11.33 -10.56
CA GLN A 282 23.12 -12.80 -10.59
C GLN A 282 21.81 -13.35 -9.99
N GLU A 283 21.27 -12.68 -9.00
CA GLU A 283 19.96 -12.98 -8.38
C GLU A 283 18.82 -13.00 -9.41
N THR A 284 18.91 -12.21 -10.48
CA THR A 284 17.95 -12.28 -11.59
C THR A 284 17.97 -13.64 -12.25
N GLY A 285 19.17 -14.20 -12.49
CA GLY A 285 19.32 -15.54 -13.03
C GLY A 285 18.72 -16.61 -12.12
N ALA A 286 18.95 -16.51 -10.81
CA ALA A 286 18.36 -17.42 -9.81
C ALA A 286 16.83 -17.30 -9.76
N LEU A 287 16.30 -16.08 -9.72
CA LEU A 287 14.87 -15.80 -9.60
C LEU A 287 14.03 -16.42 -10.73
N TYR A 288 14.59 -16.50 -11.95
CA TYR A 288 13.91 -17.09 -13.11
C TYR A 288 14.37 -18.52 -13.43
N SER A 289 15.16 -19.15 -12.56
CA SER A 289 15.54 -20.57 -12.67
C SER A 289 14.46 -21.51 -12.14
N ASP A 290 14.61 -22.79 -12.44
CA ASP A 290 13.72 -23.85 -11.94
C ASP A 290 13.73 -23.92 -10.38
N ASP A 291 14.79 -23.45 -9.72
CA ASP A 291 14.90 -23.43 -8.25
C ASP A 291 13.89 -22.48 -7.60
N MET A 292 13.46 -21.41 -8.30
CA MET A 292 12.59 -20.38 -7.72
C MET A 292 11.24 -20.27 -8.41
N THR A 293 11.11 -20.53 -9.71
CA THR A 293 9.88 -20.30 -10.48
C THR A 293 8.70 -21.18 -10.06
N GLY A 294 8.95 -22.27 -9.34
CA GLY A 294 7.91 -23.07 -8.69
C GLY A 294 7.14 -22.28 -7.62
N VAL A 295 7.76 -21.30 -6.99
CA VAL A 295 7.24 -20.52 -5.87
C VAL A 295 7.07 -19.04 -6.24
N PHE A 296 8.15 -18.39 -6.71
CA PHE A 296 8.19 -16.97 -7.00
C PHE A 296 7.72 -16.64 -8.43
N SER A 297 6.94 -15.58 -8.56
CA SER A 297 6.40 -15.09 -9.83
C SER A 297 7.28 -14.01 -10.47
N GLY A 298 8.59 -14.02 -10.21
CA GLY A 298 9.55 -13.04 -10.71
C GLY A 298 9.78 -11.87 -9.77
N GLY A 299 10.17 -10.71 -10.29
CA GLY A 299 10.49 -9.57 -9.43
C GLY A 299 10.68 -8.25 -10.17
N ILE A 300 10.87 -7.20 -9.38
CA ILE A 300 10.98 -5.79 -9.78
C ILE A 300 12.33 -5.26 -9.30
N VAL A 301 13.20 -4.90 -10.21
CA VAL A 301 14.51 -4.32 -9.90
C VAL A 301 14.35 -2.90 -9.39
N TYR A 302 14.98 -2.59 -8.29
CA TYR A 302 15.11 -1.23 -7.78
C TYR A 302 16.40 -0.60 -8.32
N MET A 303 16.42 0.52 -9.11
CA MET A 303 15.32 1.22 -9.74
C MET A 303 15.73 1.80 -11.10
N TYR A 304 14.81 2.37 -11.89
CA TYR A 304 15.10 2.92 -13.21
C TYR A 304 15.98 4.17 -13.15
N PHE A 305 15.57 5.19 -12.38
CA PHE A 305 16.26 6.48 -12.31
C PHE A 305 17.45 6.46 -11.36
N GLN A 306 18.57 7.02 -11.78
CA GLN A 306 19.72 7.28 -10.93
C GLN A 306 19.42 8.43 -9.98
N GLU A 307 19.43 8.12 -8.69
CA GLU A 307 19.21 9.04 -7.58
C GLU A 307 20.41 9.04 -6.62
N ALA A 308 20.34 9.77 -5.52
CA ALA A 308 21.42 9.87 -4.54
C ALA A 308 21.76 8.52 -3.85
N ASN A 309 20.86 7.57 -3.91
CA ASN A 309 21.01 6.21 -3.37
C ASN A 309 21.78 5.25 -4.28
N ASP A 310 22.17 5.68 -5.48
CA ASP A 310 22.98 4.95 -6.46
C ASP A 310 22.38 3.61 -6.95
N TYR A 311 21.05 3.47 -6.98
CA TYR A 311 20.38 2.28 -7.51
C TYR A 311 19.96 2.38 -8.99
N GLY A 312 20.23 3.50 -9.65
CA GLY A 312 19.71 3.76 -10.99
C GLY A 312 20.27 2.84 -12.08
N LEU A 313 19.42 2.51 -13.04
CA LEU A 313 19.83 1.86 -14.30
C LEU A 313 20.19 2.91 -15.36
N VAL A 314 19.59 4.11 -15.29
CA VAL A 314 19.83 5.21 -16.21
C VAL A 314 19.99 6.53 -15.48
N LYS A 315 20.85 7.42 -16.00
CA LYS A 315 20.96 8.82 -15.56
C LYS A 315 20.25 9.72 -16.56
N VAL A 316 19.30 10.51 -16.05
CA VAL A 316 18.54 11.49 -16.83
C VAL A 316 19.04 12.90 -16.57
N SER A 317 19.33 13.66 -17.64
CA SER A 317 19.71 15.07 -17.57
C SER A 317 18.97 15.84 -18.66
N GLY A 318 17.90 16.54 -18.27
CA GLY A 318 16.95 17.12 -19.23
C GLY A 318 16.31 16.01 -20.07
N ASP A 319 16.41 16.11 -21.39
CA ASP A 319 15.88 15.10 -22.32
C ASP A 319 16.86 13.96 -22.61
N LYS A 320 18.12 14.09 -22.17
CA LYS A 320 19.16 13.09 -22.43
C LYS A 320 19.12 11.98 -21.38
N VAL A 321 19.11 10.73 -21.84
CA VAL A 321 19.28 9.52 -21.01
C VAL A 321 20.64 8.90 -21.30
N THR A 322 21.35 8.55 -20.23
CA THR A 322 22.59 7.80 -20.29
C THR A 322 22.38 6.47 -19.57
N LYS A 323 22.52 5.35 -20.27
CA LYS A 323 22.53 4.01 -19.67
C LYS A 323 23.76 3.88 -18.79
N LEU A 324 23.57 3.36 -17.58
CA LEU A 324 24.66 3.02 -16.68
C LEU A 324 25.11 1.57 -16.90
N LYS A 325 26.23 1.17 -16.35
CA LYS A 325 26.74 -0.22 -16.46
C LYS A 325 25.73 -1.24 -15.95
N ASP A 326 24.96 -0.86 -14.95
CA ASP A 326 23.90 -1.67 -14.34
C ASP A 326 22.77 -1.99 -15.31
N PHE A 327 22.47 -1.08 -16.26
CA PHE A 327 21.51 -1.32 -17.33
C PHE A 327 21.92 -2.51 -18.20
N ASP A 328 23.18 -2.52 -18.65
CA ASP A 328 23.69 -3.58 -19.51
C ASP A 328 23.85 -4.90 -18.74
N ALA A 329 24.23 -4.85 -17.47
CA ALA A 329 24.33 -6.02 -16.61
C ALA A 329 22.95 -6.68 -16.41
N LEU A 330 21.92 -5.89 -16.07
CA LEU A 330 20.55 -6.39 -15.92
C LEU A 330 20.00 -6.96 -17.24
N LYS A 331 20.17 -6.20 -18.35
CA LYS A 331 19.75 -6.65 -19.68
C LYS A 331 20.34 -8.02 -20.04
N LYS A 332 21.62 -8.24 -19.74
CA LYS A 332 22.30 -9.51 -19.97
C LYS A 332 21.70 -10.66 -19.16
N GLN A 333 21.28 -10.41 -17.91
CA GLN A 333 20.65 -11.44 -17.07
C GLN A 333 19.21 -11.73 -17.50
N ILE A 334 18.43 -10.68 -17.77
CA ILE A 334 17.04 -10.83 -18.25
C ILE A 334 16.99 -11.58 -19.59
N ALA A 335 17.95 -11.32 -20.50
CA ALA A 335 18.02 -12.02 -21.79
C ALA A 335 18.23 -13.54 -21.67
N LYS A 336 18.70 -14.02 -20.51
CA LYS A 336 18.88 -15.45 -20.21
C LYS A 336 17.71 -16.06 -19.46
N ALA A 337 16.75 -15.22 -19.01
CA ALA A 337 15.64 -15.65 -18.19
C ALA A 337 14.57 -16.36 -19.03
N GLU A 338 14.51 -17.66 -18.92
CA GLU A 338 13.52 -18.52 -19.59
C GLU A 338 12.71 -19.31 -18.53
N PRO A 339 11.87 -18.62 -17.72
CA PRO A 339 11.13 -19.27 -16.64
C PRO A 339 10.15 -20.29 -17.22
N LYS A 340 10.13 -21.49 -16.65
CA LYS A 340 9.19 -22.53 -17.01
C LYS A 340 7.91 -22.34 -16.20
N GLY A 341 6.83 -22.02 -16.89
CA GLY A 341 5.50 -21.85 -16.31
C GLY A 341 4.66 -23.10 -16.39
N VAL A 342 3.51 -23.05 -15.72
CA VAL A 342 2.44 -24.05 -15.83
C VAL A 342 1.26 -23.46 -16.60
N SER A 343 0.43 -24.35 -17.17
CA SER A 343 -0.85 -23.93 -17.75
C SER A 343 -1.86 -23.68 -16.63
N MET A 344 -2.66 -22.64 -16.73
CA MET A 344 -3.73 -22.31 -15.77
C MET A 344 -4.77 -23.45 -15.64
N SER A 345 -5.06 -24.16 -16.75
CA SER A 345 -5.99 -25.30 -16.73
C SER A 345 -5.47 -26.45 -15.89
N ASP A 346 -4.17 -26.73 -15.93
CA ASP A 346 -3.54 -27.87 -15.28
C ASP A 346 -3.10 -27.52 -13.84
N TYR A 347 -2.94 -26.24 -13.55
CA TYR A 347 -2.53 -25.79 -12.23
C TYR A 347 -3.65 -25.97 -11.20
N LYS A 348 -3.32 -26.75 -10.16
CA LYS A 348 -4.18 -26.97 -9.00
C LYS A 348 -3.53 -26.29 -7.79
N PRO A 349 -4.12 -25.20 -7.27
CA PRO A 349 -3.59 -24.52 -6.09
C PRO A 349 -3.53 -25.48 -4.90
N SER A 350 -2.37 -25.59 -4.25
CA SER A 350 -2.15 -26.39 -3.03
C SER A 350 -2.01 -25.51 -1.79
N GLY A 351 -1.69 -24.24 -1.96
CA GLY A 351 -1.49 -23.29 -0.89
C GLY A 351 -2.75 -23.08 -0.04
N LYS A 352 -2.54 -22.86 1.24
CA LYS A 352 -3.61 -22.60 2.21
C LYS A 352 -3.33 -21.26 2.89
N MET A 353 -4.39 -20.65 3.36
CA MET A 353 -4.26 -19.50 4.25
C MET A 353 -3.59 -19.90 5.55
N ASN A 354 -2.70 -19.06 6.03
CA ASN A 354 -1.96 -19.28 7.25
C ASN A 354 -2.83 -19.02 8.49
N ALA A 355 -2.42 -19.55 9.65
CA ALA A 355 -2.99 -19.11 10.92
C ALA A 355 -2.48 -17.70 11.23
N CYS A 356 -3.34 -16.85 11.79
CA CYS A 356 -2.88 -15.53 12.24
C CYS A 356 -1.85 -15.70 13.37
N PRO A 357 -0.74 -14.93 13.34
CA PRO A 357 0.28 -14.99 14.37
C PRO A 357 -0.28 -14.58 15.73
N LYS A 358 0.21 -15.21 16.78
CA LYS A 358 -0.10 -14.84 18.16
C LYS A 358 0.64 -13.56 18.53
N LEU A 359 0.08 -12.80 19.45
CA LEU A 359 0.76 -11.64 20.03
C LEU A 359 2.00 -12.11 20.81
N THR A 360 3.13 -11.47 20.54
CA THR A 360 4.44 -11.70 21.19
C THR A 360 5.15 -10.36 21.38
N ASP A 361 6.36 -10.38 21.94
CA ASP A 361 7.19 -9.18 22.03
C ASP A 361 7.58 -8.63 20.63
N ASN A 362 7.69 -9.51 19.63
CA ASN A 362 8.02 -9.15 18.26
C ASN A 362 6.79 -8.85 17.40
N TRP A 363 5.61 -9.39 17.77
CA TRP A 363 4.39 -9.22 16.98
C TRP A 363 3.24 -8.68 17.81
N ARG A 364 2.76 -7.46 17.49
CA ARG A 364 1.78 -6.72 18.28
C ARG A 364 0.46 -6.41 17.55
N ALA A 365 0.29 -6.87 16.31
CA ALA A 365 -0.96 -6.69 15.58
C ALA A 365 -1.96 -7.81 15.90
N ASN A 366 -3.09 -7.44 16.52
CA ASN A 366 -4.21 -8.34 16.75
C ASN A 366 -4.91 -8.69 15.42
N SER A 367 -5.57 -9.84 15.34
CA SER A 367 -6.35 -10.25 14.17
C SER A 367 -7.68 -9.49 14.00
N VAL A 368 -8.14 -8.81 15.04
CA VAL A 368 -9.28 -7.89 14.96
C VAL A 368 -8.82 -6.60 14.28
N LEU A 369 -9.53 -6.19 13.24
CA LEU A 369 -9.15 -5.04 12.40
C LEU A 369 -9.94 -3.77 12.76
N PRO A 370 -9.38 -2.58 12.49
CA PRO A 370 -10.11 -1.32 12.56
C PRO A 370 -11.43 -1.35 11.78
N PRO A 371 -12.45 -0.57 12.19
CA PRO A 371 -13.68 -0.42 11.43
C PRO A 371 -13.38 0.17 10.03
N ALA A 372 -14.19 -0.20 9.05
CA ALA A 372 -14.11 0.39 7.71
C ALA A 372 -14.49 1.87 7.76
N PRO A 373 -13.81 2.75 6.99
CA PRO A 373 -14.16 4.15 6.88
C PRO A 373 -15.61 4.34 6.41
N ASP A 374 -16.43 5.04 7.21
CA ASP A 374 -17.85 5.32 6.94
C ASP A 374 -18.11 6.83 7.04
N GLN A 375 -18.13 7.50 5.90
CA GLN A 375 -18.36 8.94 5.81
C GLN A 375 -19.73 9.33 6.40
N LYS A 376 -20.77 8.52 6.11
CA LYS A 376 -22.12 8.81 6.59
C LYS A 376 -22.20 8.77 8.13
N LEU A 377 -21.58 7.78 8.75
CA LEU A 377 -21.54 7.68 10.21
C LEU A 377 -20.78 8.86 10.84
N CYS A 378 -19.64 9.25 10.26
CA CYS A 378 -18.85 10.40 10.73
C CYS A 378 -19.62 11.73 10.60
N ASP A 379 -20.32 11.92 9.47
CA ASP A 379 -21.18 13.10 9.25
C ASP A 379 -22.35 13.13 10.24
N CYS A 380 -23.02 12.00 10.42
CA CYS A 380 -24.11 11.87 11.40
C CYS A 380 -23.64 12.19 12.82
N MET A 381 -22.48 11.65 13.20
CA MET A 381 -21.86 11.92 14.50
C MET A 381 -21.56 13.41 14.66
N SER A 382 -20.84 14.01 13.71
CA SER A 382 -20.41 15.41 13.79
C SER A 382 -21.60 16.37 13.87
N LYS A 383 -22.65 16.17 13.04
CA LYS A 383 -23.86 17.00 13.02
C LYS A 383 -24.67 16.92 14.32
N SER A 384 -24.59 15.80 15.05
CA SER A 384 -25.32 15.60 16.30
C SER A 384 -24.68 16.24 17.54
N ARG A 385 -23.47 16.84 17.41
CA ARG A 385 -22.70 17.37 18.56
C ARG A 385 -23.18 18.76 18.99
N ALA A 386 -23.26 18.96 20.30
CA ALA A 386 -23.61 20.25 20.91
C ALA A 386 -22.37 21.11 21.25
N CYS A 387 -21.17 20.54 21.22
CA CYS A 387 -19.91 21.24 21.33
C CYS A 387 -18.99 20.81 20.20
N VAL A 388 -18.51 21.76 19.39
CA VAL A 388 -17.75 21.50 18.17
C VAL A 388 -16.51 22.41 18.07
N PRO A 389 -15.44 21.99 17.39
CA PRO A 389 -14.30 22.86 17.14
C PRO A 389 -14.67 24.00 16.19
N LYS A 390 -14.03 25.17 16.34
CA LYS A 390 -14.13 26.25 15.34
C LYS A 390 -13.54 25.82 14.00
N SER A 391 -14.02 26.43 12.92
CA SER A 391 -13.68 26.05 11.55
C SER A 391 -12.23 26.29 11.16
N ASP A 392 -11.57 27.29 11.77
CA ASP A 392 -10.23 27.78 11.49
C ASP A 392 -9.15 27.24 12.43
N LEU A 393 -9.47 26.20 13.22
CA LEU A 393 -8.55 25.64 14.18
C LEU A 393 -7.40 24.89 13.49
N SER A 394 -6.17 25.16 13.90
CA SER A 394 -4.98 24.49 13.36
C SER A 394 -4.83 23.06 13.90
N ALA A 395 -4.17 22.18 13.13
CA ALA A 395 -3.88 20.80 13.53
C ALA A 395 -3.10 20.70 14.87
N LYS A 396 -2.19 21.65 15.15
CA LYS A 396 -1.49 21.72 16.44
C LYS A 396 -2.46 21.88 17.61
N LYS A 397 -3.47 22.75 17.45
CA LYS A 397 -4.50 22.96 18.49
C LYS A 397 -5.37 21.71 18.69
N PHE A 398 -5.59 20.89 17.65
CA PHE A 398 -6.27 19.60 17.81
C PHE A 398 -5.51 18.71 18.80
N GLY A 399 -4.20 18.56 18.62
CA GLY A 399 -3.35 17.76 19.49
C GLY A 399 -3.37 18.25 20.95
N ASP A 400 -3.30 19.56 21.17
CA ASP A 400 -3.34 20.16 22.50
C ASP A 400 -4.64 19.83 23.24
N ILE A 401 -5.80 19.94 22.54
CA ILE A 401 -7.12 19.67 23.10
C ILE A 401 -7.31 18.17 23.35
N PHE A 402 -6.95 17.30 22.41
CA PHE A 402 -6.98 15.85 22.62
C PHE A 402 -6.15 15.44 23.84
N SER A 403 -4.91 15.94 23.92
CA SER A 403 -4.01 15.65 25.05
C SER A 403 -4.62 16.07 26.38
N PHE A 404 -5.20 17.26 26.44
CA PHE A 404 -5.85 17.77 27.66
C PHE A 404 -7.05 16.89 28.07
N ILE A 405 -8.00 16.67 27.15
CA ILE A 405 -9.24 15.96 27.46
C ILE A 405 -8.96 14.49 27.75
N CYS A 406 -8.21 13.80 26.88
CA CYS A 406 -8.01 12.36 27.01
C CYS A 406 -7.11 11.99 28.18
N THR A 407 -6.24 12.90 28.64
CA THR A 407 -5.47 12.71 29.87
C THR A 407 -6.35 12.86 31.12
N LYS A 408 -7.20 13.89 31.15
CA LYS A 408 -8.09 14.14 32.31
C LYS A 408 -9.30 13.24 32.37
N SER A 409 -9.78 12.78 31.23
CA SER A 409 -11.02 12.01 31.09
C SER A 409 -10.86 10.95 29.99
N PRO A 410 -10.05 9.89 30.20
CA PRO A 410 -9.77 8.87 29.16
C PRO A 410 -11.03 8.18 28.61
N ASP A 411 -12.06 8.05 29.43
CA ASP A 411 -13.34 7.44 29.09
C ASP A 411 -14.07 8.17 27.97
N VAL A 412 -13.97 9.50 27.89
CA VAL A 412 -14.65 10.27 26.82
C VAL A 412 -13.97 10.08 25.46
N CYS A 413 -12.72 9.59 25.43
CA CYS A 413 -11.96 9.31 24.21
C CYS A 413 -12.16 7.86 23.70
N ALA A 414 -12.90 7.02 24.43
CA ALA A 414 -13.07 5.60 24.06
C ALA A 414 -13.63 5.43 22.63
N GLY A 415 -14.55 6.32 22.23
CA GLY A 415 -15.18 6.25 20.90
C GLY A 415 -14.28 6.55 19.72
N ILE A 416 -13.10 7.12 19.94
CA ILE A 416 -12.08 7.38 18.90
C ILE A 416 -10.80 6.55 19.11
N ASN A 417 -10.75 5.71 20.14
CA ASN A 417 -9.57 4.89 20.44
C ASN A 417 -9.29 3.89 19.31
N ALA A 418 -8.01 3.64 19.05
CA ALA A 418 -7.57 2.68 18.06
C ALA A 418 -6.34 1.95 18.58
N ASN A 419 -6.53 0.78 19.20
CA ASN A 419 -5.45 -0.02 19.75
C ASN A 419 -5.34 -1.36 19.03
N ALA A 420 -4.41 -1.43 18.10
CA ALA A 420 -4.17 -2.62 17.29
C ALA A 420 -3.61 -3.80 18.08
N THR A 421 -2.97 -3.57 19.21
CA THR A 421 -2.43 -4.66 20.05
C THR A 421 -3.55 -5.38 20.82
N THR A 422 -4.52 -4.62 21.31
CA THR A 422 -5.68 -5.23 22.01
C THR A 422 -6.82 -5.58 21.06
N GLY A 423 -6.81 -5.08 19.80
CA GLY A 423 -7.92 -5.23 18.87
C GLY A 423 -9.15 -4.40 19.27
N VAL A 424 -8.95 -3.30 20.00
CA VAL A 424 -10.04 -2.44 20.50
C VAL A 424 -10.08 -1.16 19.69
N TYR A 425 -11.22 -0.93 19.02
CA TYR A 425 -11.39 0.23 18.16
C TYR A 425 -12.74 0.92 18.45
N GLY A 426 -12.69 2.22 18.76
CA GLY A 426 -13.87 3.06 18.90
C GLY A 426 -14.65 3.18 17.60
N ALA A 427 -15.96 3.31 17.70
CA ALA A 427 -16.84 3.37 16.53
C ALA A 427 -16.54 4.55 15.59
N TYR A 428 -15.85 5.58 16.08
CA TYR A 428 -15.46 6.77 15.31
C TYR A 428 -13.95 6.88 15.07
N SER A 429 -13.19 5.81 15.33
CA SER A 429 -11.72 5.79 15.15
C SER A 429 -11.29 6.05 13.72
N MET A 430 -12.14 5.74 12.72
CA MET A 430 -11.92 5.93 11.29
C MET A 430 -12.38 7.30 10.75
N CYS A 431 -12.98 8.17 11.58
CA CYS A 431 -13.34 9.51 11.16
C CYS A 431 -12.10 10.42 11.00
N ASP A 432 -12.25 11.53 10.30
CA ASP A 432 -11.21 12.56 10.23
C ASP A 432 -10.97 13.22 11.61
N ASP A 433 -9.83 13.88 11.76
CA ASP A 433 -9.42 14.45 13.04
C ASP A 433 -10.37 15.54 13.55
N LYS A 434 -11.01 16.30 12.64
CA LYS A 434 -11.99 17.34 13.02
C LYS A 434 -13.26 16.71 13.59
N ALA A 435 -13.73 15.63 12.97
CA ALA A 435 -14.87 14.85 13.44
C ALA A 435 -14.58 14.17 14.78
N LYS A 436 -13.40 13.55 14.92
CA LYS A 436 -12.92 12.98 16.19
C LYS A 436 -12.87 14.03 17.29
N LEU A 437 -12.37 15.24 16.98
CA LEU A 437 -12.32 16.34 17.94
C LEU A 437 -13.73 16.81 18.35
N ALA A 438 -14.66 16.92 17.40
CA ALA A 438 -16.05 17.25 17.72
C ALA A 438 -16.68 16.21 18.66
N TYR A 439 -16.40 14.92 18.45
CA TYR A 439 -16.86 13.86 19.35
C TYR A 439 -16.30 14.03 20.77
N VAL A 440 -15.00 14.24 20.91
CA VAL A 440 -14.34 14.33 22.23
C VAL A 440 -14.75 15.60 22.97
N LEU A 441 -14.86 16.74 22.29
CA LEU A 441 -15.34 18.01 22.85
C LEU A 441 -16.77 17.87 23.42
N ASP A 442 -17.68 17.26 22.63
CA ASP A 442 -19.06 17.08 23.05
C ASP A 442 -19.21 16.08 24.19
N ALA A 443 -18.44 14.98 24.17
CA ALA A 443 -18.40 13.99 25.25
C ALA A 443 -17.87 14.62 26.57
N TYR A 444 -16.80 15.43 26.47
CA TYR A 444 -16.27 16.18 27.62
C TYR A 444 -17.28 17.23 28.12
N TYR A 445 -17.86 18.03 27.22
CA TYR A 445 -18.90 19.01 27.55
C TYR A 445 -20.06 18.37 28.28
N THR A 446 -20.54 17.23 27.81
CA THR A 446 -21.63 16.47 28.45
C THR A 446 -21.23 15.98 29.84
N LYS A 447 -19.99 15.45 30.00
CA LYS A 447 -19.46 15.00 31.29
C LYS A 447 -19.31 16.14 32.30
N GLN A 448 -19.08 17.36 31.84
CA GLN A 448 -19.02 18.57 32.66
C GLN A 448 -20.40 19.23 32.85
N ASN A 449 -21.48 18.46 32.74
CA ASN A 449 -22.87 18.94 32.92
C ASN A 449 -23.22 20.14 32.01
N LYS A 450 -22.62 20.21 30.85
CA LYS A 450 -22.80 21.28 29.85
C LYS A 450 -22.50 22.67 30.38
N ALA A 451 -21.53 22.79 31.29
CA ALA A 451 -20.99 24.07 31.74
C ALA A 451 -20.46 24.89 30.56
N SER A 452 -20.79 26.16 30.44
CA SER A 452 -20.40 27.01 29.31
C SER A 452 -18.87 27.05 29.08
N THR A 453 -18.10 27.05 30.18
CA THR A 453 -16.63 27.04 30.15
C THR A 453 -16.06 25.71 29.62
N ALA A 454 -16.82 24.62 29.65
CA ALA A 454 -16.35 23.31 29.20
C ALA A 454 -16.44 23.14 27.65
N CYS A 455 -16.97 24.13 26.94
CA CYS A 455 -17.01 24.18 25.47
C CYS A 455 -16.35 25.46 24.90
N ASP A 456 -15.39 26.05 25.62
CA ASP A 456 -14.69 27.27 25.14
C ASP A 456 -13.27 26.95 24.67
N PHE A 457 -12.48 26.27 25.49
CA PHE A 457 -11.08 25.91 25.15
C PHE A 457 -10.28 27.08 24.61
N ASP A 458 -10.29 28.21 25.33
CA ASP A 458 -9.63 29.47 24.91
C ASP A 458 -10.09 29.93 23.53
N GLY A 459 -11.38 29.86 23.29
CA GLY A 459 -12.01 30.24 22.04
C GLY A 459 -11.81 29.24 20.88
N SER A 460 -11.28 28.05 21.14
CA SER A 460 -11.04 27.01 20.13
C SER A 460 -12.28 26.15 19.83
N ALA A 461 -13.27 26.13 20.73
CA ALA A 461 -14.55 25.41 20.57
C ALA A 461 -15.73 26.35 20.72
N GLN A 462 -16.90 25.88 20.31
CA GLN A 462 -18.16 26.62 20.39
C GLN A 462 -19.33 25.67 20.53
N THR A 463 -20.41 26.14 21.20
CA THR A 463 -21.68 25.42 21.24
C THR A 463 -22.37 25.43 19.89
N ALA A 464 -23.05 24.35 19.55
CA ALA A 464 -23.84 24.17 18.34
C ALA A 464 -25.24 23.60 18.70
N SER A 465 -26.22 23.89 17.85
CA SER A 465 -27.51 23.20 17.92
C SER A 465 -27.35 21.85 17.25
N GLY A 466 -26.97 20.82 18.02
CA GLY A 466 -26.87 19.48 17.49
C GLY A 466 -28.19 19.02 16.85
N SER A 467 -28.15 18.61 15.59
CA SER A 467 -29.31 18.03 14.91
C SER A 467 -28.97 16.64 14.40
N SER A 468 -29.83 15.67 14.59
CA SER A 468 -29.69 14.36 13.97
C SER A 468 -30.83 14.14 12.99
N ASP A 469 -30.49 13.81 11.76
CA ASP A 469 -31.46 13.29 10.79
C ASP A 469 -31.98 11.93 11.29
N SER A 470 -33.26 11.63 11.04
CA SER A 470 -33.85 10.33 11.38
C SER A 470 -33.10 9.16 10.73
N SER A 471 -32.49 9.37 9.55
CA SER A 471 -31.63 8.39 8.86
C SER A 471 -30.33 8.08 9.58
N CYS A 472 -29.91 8.91 10.55
CA CYS A 472 -28.74 8.74 11.39
C CYS A 472 -28.97 7.93 12.66
N SER A 473 -30.21 7.84 13.11
CA SER A 473 -30.54 7.36 14.47
C SER A 473 -30.08 5.93 14.74
N ALA A 474 -30.29 5.01 13.80
CA ALA A 474 -29.86 3.61 13.94
C ALA A 474 -28.34 3.47 13.99
N ALA A 475 -27.61 4.16 13.09
CA ALA A 475 -26.17 4.12 13.03
C ALA A 475 -25.52 4.72 14.29
N LEU A 476 -26.04 5.86 14.79
CA LEU A 476 -25.57 6.50 16.02
C LEU A 476 -25.86 5.64 17.26
N ALA A 477 -27.00 4.96 17.32
CA ALA A 477 -27.32 4.04 18.40
C ALA A 477 -26.35 2.85 18.42
N SER A 478 -26.10 2.21 17.27
CA SER A 478 -25.14 1.12 17.14
C SER A 478 -23.73 1.55 17.54
N ALA A 479 -23.27 2.72 17.08
CA ALA A 479 -21.97 3.29 17.45
C ALA A 479 -21.88 3.59 18.97
N SER A 480 -22.97 4.11 19.58
CA SER A 480 -23.05 4.35 21.03
C SER A 480 -22.91 3.04 21.82
N ASP A 481 -23.59 1.98 21.40
CA ASP A 481 -23.52 0.68 22.07
C ASP A 481 -22.13 0.04 21.91
N THR A 482 -21.49 0.20 20.75
CA THR A 482 -20.10 -0.18 20.54
C THR A 482 -19.18 0.54 21.52
N ASN A 483 -19.28 1.86 21.61
CA ASN A 483 -18.43 2.67 22.48
C ASN A 483 -18.66 2.36 23.97
N LYS A 484 -19.89 2.05 24.41
CA LYS A 484 -20.18 1.59 25.78
C LYS A 484 -19.48 0.26 26.08
N LYS A 485 -19.54 -0.71 25.15
CA LYS A 485 -18.86 -2.00 25.30
C LYS A 485 -17.35 -1.83 25.45
N ILE A 486 -16.75 -0.94 24.64
CA ILE A 486 -15.32 -0.65 24.71
C ILE A 486 -14.94 0.00 26.04
N ALA A 487 -15.72 0.96 26.53
CA ALA A 487 -15.45 1.67 27.77
C ALA A 487 -15.50 0.75 29.02
N THR A 488 -16.22 -0.37 28.94
CA THR A 488 -16.36 -1.33 30.05
C THR A 488 -15.53 -2.60 29.90
N ALA A 489 -14.81 -2.75 28.81
CA ALA A 489 -14.07 -3.96 28.50
C ALA A 489 -12.80 -4.10 29.34
N THR A 490 -12.66 -5.21 30.06
CA THR A 490 -11.60 -5.46 31.04
C THR A 490 -10.55 -6.51 30.62
N ALA A 491 -10.71 -7.17 29.46
CA ALA A 491 -9.75 -8.19 29.00
C ALA A 491 -9.77 -8.37 27.47
N PRO A 492 -8.65 -8.81 26.83
CA PRO A 492 -8.63 -9.19 25.41
C PRO A 492 -9.60 -10.36 25.20
N VAL A 493 -10.59 -10.19 24.34
CA VAL A 493 -11.46 -11.28 23.92
C VAL A 493 -10.91 -11.80 22.61
N GLY A 494 -10.51 -13.06 22.59
CA GLY A 494 -9.99 -13.73 21.41
C GLY A 494 -10.94 -13.66 20.23
N GLY A 495 -10.40 -13.33 19.05
CA GLY A 495 -11.14 -13.09 17.82
C GLY A 495 -11.98 -14.30 17.38
N GLY A 496 -13.27 -14.11 17.33
CA GLY A 496 -14.19 -14.94 16.55
C GLY A 496 -14.38 -14.26 15.19
N ALA A 497 -14.16 -15.01 14.12
CA ALA A 497 -14.39 -14.55 12.77
C ALA A 497 -15.82 -14.01 12.60
N ALA A 498 -15.98 -12.74 12.29
CA ALA A 498 -17.25 -12.19 11.86
C ALA A 498 -17.54 -12.68 10.45
N LYS A 499 -18.61 -13.48 10.31
CA LYS A 499 -19.12 -13.97 9.04
C LYS A 499 -19.75 -12.78 8.32
N ALA A 500 -19.13 -12.31 7.26
CA ALA A 500 -19.73 -11.33 6.36
C ALA A 500 -20.89 -12.00 5.60
N THR A 501 -22.10 -11.82 6.08
CA THR A 501 -23.32 -12.00 5.29
C THR A 501 -23.68 -10.62 4.76
N GLY A 502 -23.64 -10.46 3.45
CA GLY A 502 -24.17 -9.26 2.80
C GLY A 502 -25.66 -9.14 3.10
N THR A 503 -25.99 -8.05 3.68
CA THR A 503 -27.20 -7.25 3.84
C THR A 503 -27.11 -6.55 5.19
N ASP A 504 -27.31 -5.26 5.17
CA ASP A 504 -27.52 -4.34 6.30
C ASP A 504 -27.50 -4.95 7.70
N ASP A 505 -26.59 -4.40 8.52
CA ASP A 505 -26.50 -4.50 9.98
C ASP A 505 -25.37 -5.37 10.57
N SER A 506 -24.65 -4.68 11.42
CA SER A 506 -23.97 -5.19 12.63
C SER A 506 -22.45 -5.34 12.59
N PHE A 507 -21.79 -4.32 13.10
CA PHE A 507 -20.42 -4.43 13.61
C PHE A 507 -20.44 -5.12 14.98
N ALA A 508 -19.85 -6.30 15.08
CA ALA A 508 -19.61 -6.96 16.37
C ALA A 508 -18.23 -6.56 16.92
N VAL A 509 -18.22 -5.81 18.00
CA VAL A 509 -17.02 -5.48 18.76
C VAL A 509 -16.97 -6.33 20.02
N HIS A 510 -15.90 -7.08 20.21
CA HIS A 510 -15.58 -7.74 21.49
C HIS A 510 -14.36 -7.05 22.11
N GLY A 511 -14.57 -6.55 23.30
CA GLY A 511 -13.70 -5.60 23.95
C GLY A 511 -12.53 -6.16 24.75
N ALA A 512 -11.61 -5.31 25.08
CA ALA A 512 -10.94 -5.24 26.36
C ALA A 512 -10.02 -4.05 26.59
N SER A 513 -10.02 -3.68 27.78
CA SER A 513 -9.24 -2.87 28.73
C SER A 513 -8.17 -1.89 28.23
N MET A 514 -8.35 -0.67 28.65
CA MET A 514 -7.50 0.51 28.46
C MET A 514 -6.21 0.47 29.28
N ALA A 515 -5.09 0.76 28.66
CA ALA A 515 -3.98 1.47 29.30
C ALA A 515 -3.16 2.23 28.24
N ARG A 516 -3.08 3.55 28.42
CA ARG A 516 -2.21 4.52 27.76
C ARG A 516 -2.57 4.90 26.34
N VAL A 517 -3.37 5.95 26.22
CA VAL A 517 -3.79 6.52 24.93
C VAL A 517 -2.82 7.55 24.37
N PHE A 518 -1.99 8.19 25.17
CA PHE A 518 -0.97 9.13 24.68
C PHE A 518 0.18 9.24 25.69
N SER A 519 1.40 8.93 25.28
CA SER A 519 2.60 9.34 26.02
C SER A 519 3.02 10.73 25.53
N LEU A 520 3.49 11.57 26.44
CA LEU A 520 4.01 12.92 26.15
C LEU A 520 5.19 12.93 25.14
N GLY A 521 5.68 11.76 24.72
CA GLY A 521 6.73 11.60 23.71
C GLY A 521 6.26 11.74 22.26
N ASP A 522 4.97 11.52 21.99
CA ASP A 522 4.45 11.45 20.61
C ASP A 522 4.31 12.83 19.92
N PHE A 523 4.30 13.90 20.70
CA PHE A 523 4.20 15.27 20.19
C PHE A 523 5.51 16.02 19.98
N ALA A 524 6.65 15.48 20.43
CA ALA A 524 7.96 16.11 20.24
C ALA A 524 8.61 15.81 18.87
N ILE A 525 8.02 14.95 18.06
CA ILE A 525 8.65 14.38 16.84
C ILE A 525 8.39 15.21 15.58
N GLY A 526 7.45 16.13 15.59
CA GLY A 526 7.24 17.04 14.45
C GLY A 526 8.44 17.95 14.11
N LEU A 527 9.43 18.06 15.01
CA LEU A 527 10.65 18.87 14.80
C LEU A 527 11.89 18.02 14.49
N TYR A 528 11.83 16.69 14.67
CA TYR A 528 12.96 15.78 14.47
C TYR A 528 13.00 15.14 13.07
N MET A 529 11.91 15.19 12.31
CA MET A 529 11.86 14.60 10.95
C MET A 529 12.71 15.34 9.92
N LEU A 530 13.26 16.51 10.24
CA LEU A 530 14.22 17.22 9.38
C LEU A 530 15.69 16.78 9.60
N VAL A 531 15.97 15.92 10.57
CA VAL A 531 17.35 15.47 10.89
C VAL A 531 17.53 13.96 10.68
N ALA A 532 16.46 13.16 10.66
CA ALA A 532 16.57 11.70 10.60
C ALA A 532 16.74 11.12 9.19
N VAL A 533 16.49 11.92 8.12
CA VAL A 533 16.74 11.48 6.72
C VAL A 533 18.25 11.51 6.38
N GLY A 534 19.08 12.15 7.21
CA GLY A 534 20.53 12.23 7.03
C GLY A 534 21.35 11.12 7.68
N VAL A 535 20.77 10.22 8.48
CA VAL A 535 21.54 9.24 9.28
C VAL A 535 21.23 7.78 8.92
N GLY A 536 20.20 7.52 8.12
CA GLY A 536 19.83 6.16 7.68
C GLY A 536 20.82 5.48 6.71
N ALA A 537 21.79 6.23 6.17
CA ALA A 537 22.81 5.69 5.25
C ALA A 537 24.14 5.30 5.95
N GLY A 538 24.23 5.38 7.27
CA GLY A 538 25.51 5.26 7.99
C GLY A 538 25.64 4.10 8.98
N MET A 539 24.68 3.19 9.13
CA MET A 539 24.79 2.08 10.08
C MET A 539 24.58 0.71 9.43
N VAL A 540 25.41 0.37 8.47
CA VAL A 540 25.79 -1.04 8.18
C VAL A 540 27.29 -1.07 7.96
N ALA A 541 28.05 -0.81 9.01
CA ALA A 541 29.46 -1.16 9.12
C ALA A 541 29.78 -1.32 10.61
N LEU A 542 29.46 -2.51 11.13
CA LEU A 542 30.18 -3.23 12.20
C LEU A 542 29.51 -4.59 12.36
#